data_50809867597ff04aab455ac13ade1d08
#
_entry.id   50809867597ff04aab455ac13ade1d08
#
_cell.length_a   1.000
_cell.length_b   1.000
_cell.length_c   1.000
_cell.angle_alpha   90.00
_cell.angle_beta   90.00
_cell.angle_gamma   90.00
#
_symmetry.space_group_name_H-M   'P 1'
#
loop_
_entity.id
_entity.type
_entity.pdbx_description
1 polymer ?
#
loop_
_entity_poly.entity_id
_entity_poly.type
_entity_poly.pdbx_seq_one_letter_code
_entity_poly.pdbx_strand_id
1 'polypeptide(L)'
;MLNYGELVNRDGSINWNKVPVDTPIKVKQKKDSKWKNMCFAKYEYGAIYAWYDGKTSWTVRNYQEMRIWNYATLPDIYMQLASK
;
A
#
# COMPACT_ATOMS: atom_id res chain seq x y z
N MET A 1 -9.82 2.40 15.25
CA MET A 1 -10.04 3.33 14.13
C MET A 1 -8.69 3.69 13.49
N LEU A 2 -8.64 3.69 12.17
CA LEU A 2 -7.41 4.04 11.46
C LEU A 2 -7.13 5.55 11.58
N ASN A 3 -5.92 5.89 12.04
CA ASN A 3 -5.48 7.28 12.11
C ASN A 3 -4.57 7.57 10.92
N TYR A 4 -5.12 8.24 9.91
CA TYR A 4 -4.39 8.53 8.68
C TYR A 4 -3.16 9.41 8.91
N GLY A 5 -3.17 10.25 9.95
CA GLY A 5 -2.00 11.06 10.31
C GLY A 5 -0.80 10.24 10.75
N GLU A 6 -1.01 9.01 11.20
CA GLU A 6 0.08 8.11 11.58
C GLU A 6 0.67 7.37 10.38
N LEU A 7 -0.02 7.35 9.25
CA LEU A 7 0.44 6.64 8.06
C LEU A 7 1.35 7.50 7.18
N VAL A 8 1.37 8.81 7.39
CA VAL A 8 2.18 9.73 6.59
C VAL A 8 3.11 10.50 7.51
N ASN A 9 4.41 10.44 7.20
CA ASN A 9 5.42 11.17 7.95
C ASN A 9 5.39 12.67 7.61
N ARG A 10 6.07 13.49 8.40
CA ARG A 10 6.11 14.95 8.21
C ARG A 10 6.69 15.34 6.85
N ASP A 11 7.60 14.54 6.30
CA ASP A 11 8.22 14.82 5.01
C ASP A 11 7.37 14.33 3.83
N GLY A 12 6.18 13.81 4.08
CA GLY A 12 5.28 13.30 3.05
C GLY A 12 5.48 11.84 2.70
N SER A 13 6.49 11.18 3.24
CA SER A 13 6.68 9.74 3.01
C SER A 13 5.68 8.93 3.80
N ILE A 14 5.43 7.70 3.33
CA ILE A 14 4.43 6.83 3.95
C ILE A 14 5.10 5.91 4.96
N ASN A 15 4.52 5.82 6.14
CA ASN A 15 4.99 4.93 7.20
C ASN A 15 4.39 3.55 7.02
N TRP A 16 4.99 2.77 6.14
CA TRP A 16 4.47 1.46 5.75
C TRP A 16 4.37 0.47 6.89
N ASN A 17 5.17 0.65 7.95
CA ASN A 17 5.10 -0.21 9.14
C ASN A 17 3.76 -0.10 9.87
N LYS A 18 3.05 0.99 9.69
CA LYS A 18 1.76 1.22 10.35
C LYS A 18 0.57 1.02 9.44
N VAL A 19 0.78 0.73 8.16
CA VAL A 19 -0.33 0.48 7.23
C VAL A 19 -0.90 -0.90 7.51
N PRO A 20 -2.20 -0.99 7.85
CA PRO A 20 -2.82 -2.30 8.10
C PRO A 20 -2.90 -3.17 6.84
N VAL A 21 -2.88 -4.50 7.03
CA VAL A 21 -3.10 -5.43 5.93
C VAL A 21 -4.45 -5.16 5.28
N ASP A 22 -4.52 -5.36 3.97
CA ASP A 22 -5.71 -5.14 3.14
C ASP A 22 -6.12 -3.67 2.95
N THR A 23 -5.31 -2.71 3.42
CA THR A 23 -5.54 -1.31 3.12
C THR A 23 -5.42 -1.08 1.62
N PRO A 24 -6.41 -0.42 0.97
CA PRO A 24 -6.27 -0.08 -0.45
C PRO A 24 -5.08 0.84 -0.67
N ILE A 25 -4.23 0.47 -1.63
CA ILE A 25 -3.05 1.26 -2.00
C ILE A 25 -2.94 1.34 -3.51
N LYS A 26 -2.09 2.24 -4.00
CA LYS A 26 -1.75 2.33 -5.41
C LYS A 26 -0.32 1.87 -5.61
N VAL A 27 -0.10 1.04 -6.62
CA VAL A 27 1.21 0.45 -6.90
C VAL A 27 1.53 0.51 -8.38
N LYS A 28 2.82 0.48 -8.70
CA LYS A 28 3.29 0.33 -10.07
C LYS A 28 4.72 -0.21 -10.07
N GLN A 29 5.13 -0.81 -11.16
CA GLN A 29 6.46 -1.40 -11.29
C GLN A 29 7.46 -0.46 -11.95
N LYS A 30 7.01 0.39 -12.85
CA LYS A 30 7.86 1.32 -13.59
C LYS A 30 7.43 2.76 -13.32
N LYS A 31 8.38 3.68 -13.32
CA LYS A 31 8.12 5.08 -13.06
C LYS A 31 7.05 5.66 -13.99
N ASP A 32 7.06 5.27 -15.25
CA ASP A 32 6.13 5.79 -16.27
C ASP A 32 4.83 4.99 -16.37
N SER A 33 4.67 3.94 -15.59
CA SER A 33 3.47 3.13 -15.62
C SER A 33 2.32 3.83 -14.90
N LYS A 34 1.10 3.47 -15.27
CA LYS A 34 -0.08 3.95 -14.54
C LYS A 34 -0.19 3.24 -13.19
N TRP A 35 -0.70 3.96 -12.20
CA TRP A 35 -0.98 3.39 -10.90
C TRP A 35 -2.07 2.33 -11.00
N LYS A 36 -1.88 1.24 -10.26
CA LYS A 36 -2.87 0.15 -10.15
C LYS A 36 -3.38 0.08 -8.72
N ASN A 37 -4.67 -0.18 -8.57
CA ASN A 37 -5.29 -0.31 -7.25
C ASN A 37 -5.13 -1.76 -6.77
N MET A 38 -4.47 -1.91 -5.62
CA MET A 38 -4.23 -3.22 -5.00
C MET A 38 -4.44 -3.09 -3.50
N CYS A 39 -4.50 -4.20 -2.80
CA CYS A 39 -4.61 -4.21 -1.34
C CYS A 39 -3.25 -4.56 -0.72
N PHE A 40 -2.86 -3.80 0.30
CA PHE A 40 -1.57 -3.95 0.96
C PHE A 40 -1.45 -5.32 1.64
N ALA A 41 -0.33 -6.01 1.44
CA ALA A 41 -0.06 -7.29 2.10
C ALA A 41 0.91 -7.13 3.26
N LYS A 42 2.10 -6.61 3.00
CA LYS A 42 3.10 -6.40 4.05
C LYS A 42 4.21 -5.46 3.58
N TYR A 43 4.97 -4.96 4.53
CA TYR A 43 6.20 -4.21 4.30
C TYR A 43 7.33 -4.93 5.02
N GLU A 44 8.36 -5.34 4.29
CA GLU A 44 9.44 -6.14 4.85
C GLU A 44 10.75 -5.82 4.12
N TYR A 45 11.81 -5.54 4.88
CA TYR A 45 13.14 -5.22 4.36
C TYR A 45 13.13 -4.12 3.29
N GLY A 46 12.31 -3.09 3.50
CA GLY A 46 12.21 -1.98 2.56
C GLY A 46 11.37 -2.25 1.33
N ALA A 47 10.79 -3.43 1.21
CA ALA A 47 9.98 -3.80 0.06
C ALA A 47 8.49 -3.80 0.42
N ILE A 48 7.67 -3.33 -0.50
CA ILE A 48 6.22 -3.27 -0.34
C ILE A 48 5.60 -4.41 -1.13
N TYR A 49 4.79 -5.21 -0.44
CA TYR A 49 4.06 -6.33 -1.03
C TYR A 49 2.59 -5.99 -1.06
N ALA A 50 1.95 -6.26 -2.18
CA ALA A 50 0.50 -6.15 -2.32
C ALA A 50 -0.06 -7.44 -2.91
N TRP A 51 -1.31 -7.75 -2.57
CA TRP A 51 -1.97 -8.93 -3.09
C TRP A 51 -2.20 -8.77 -4.59
N TYR A 52 -1.87 -9.82 -5.32
CA TYR A 52 -1.97 -9.79 -6.78
C TYR A 52 -3.44 -9.76 -7.21
N ASP A 53 -3.70 -9.07 -8.32
CA ASP A 53 -5.01 -9.08 -9.00
C ASP A 53 -6.18 -8.61 -8.12
N GLY A 54 -5.92 -7.61 -7.25
CA GLY A 54 -6.98 -7.03 -6.42
C GLY A 54 -7.48 -7.90 -5.29
N LYS A 55 -6.76 -8.98 -4.98
CA LYS A 55 -7.13 -9.87 -3.87
C LYS A 55 -6.80 -9.26 -2.52
N THR A 56 -7.37 -9.86 -1.48
CA THR A 56 -7.11 -9.49 -0.08
C THR A 56 -6.63 -10.73 0.67
N SER A 57 -6.26 -10.54 1.94
CA SER A 57 -5.86 -11.67 2.79
C SER A 57 -6.98 -12.70 2.95
N TRP A 58 -8.22 -12.30 2.71
CA TRP A 58 -9.38 -13.18 2.83
C TRP A 58 -9.67 -13.98 1.55
N THR A 59 -9.18 -13.53 0.40
CA THR A 59 -9.52 -14.11 -0.90
C THR A 59 -8.35 -14.83 -1.56
N VAL A 60 -7.12 -14.65 -1.07
CA VAL A 60 -5.96 -15.36 -1.62
C VAL A 60 -5.97 -16.82 -1.16
N ARG A 61 -5.52 -17.70 -2.06
CA ARG A 61 -5.40 -19.13 -1.74
C ARG A 61 -4.16 -19.44 -0.92
N ASN A 62 -3.10 -18.64 -1.10
CA ASN A 62 -1.85 -18.80 -0.36
C ASN A 62 -1.07 -17.49 -0.42
N TYR A 63 -0.03 -17.39 0.40
CA TYR A 63 0.79 -16.19 0.51
C TYR A 63 1.67 -15.93 -0.73
N GLN A 64 1.75 -16.86 -1.67
CA GLN A 64 2.50 -16.67 -2.90
C GLN A 64 1.76 -15.75 -3.88
N GLU A 65 0.51 -15.41 -3.60
CA GLU A 65 -0.27 -14.49 -4.43
C GLU A 65 0.05 -13.01 -4.16
N MET A 66 0.97 -12.70 -3.24
CA MET A 66 1.45 -11.33 -3.09
C MET A 66 2.67 -11.09 -3.98
N ARG A 67 2.83 -9.81 -4.40
CA ARG A 67 3.90 -9.40 -5.30
C ARG A 67 4.61 -8.18 -4.74
N ILE A 68 5.94 -8.11 -4.97
CA ILE A 68 6.73 -6.92 -4.64
C ILE A 68 6.46 -5.84 -5.68
N TRP A 69 6.32 -4.59 -5.22
CA TRP A 69 6.08 -3.44 -6.08
C TRP A 69 7.18 -2.41 -5.88
N ASN A 70 7.68 -1.84 -6.99
CA ASN A 70 8.75 -0.85 -6.95
C ASN A 70 8.29 0.52 -6.49
N TYR A 71 7.04 0.87 -6.77
CA TYR A 71 6.44 2.13 -6.36
C TYR A 71 5.10 1.86 -5.72
N ALA A 72 4.84 2.51 -4.59
CA ALA A 72 3.58 2.38 -3.89
C ALA A 72 3.25 3.67 -3.17
N THR A 73 1.96 3.98 -3.08
CA THR A 73 1.47 5.14 -2.35
C THR A 73 0.06 4.86 -1.86
N LEU A 74 -0.41 5.67 -0.92
CA LEU A 74 -1.80 5.63 -0.49
C LEU A 74 -2.69 6.31 -1.54
N PRO A 75 -3.98 5.91 -1.64
CA PRO A 75 -4.92 6.65 -2.48
C PRO A 75 -4.97 8.12 -2.10
N ASP A 76 -5.26 8.98 -3.07
CA ASP A 76 -5.23 10.43 -2.88
C ASP A 76 -6.10 10.90 -1.72
N ILE A 77 -7.25 10.24 -1.51
CA ILE A 77 -8.14 10.61 -0.41
C ILE A 77 -7.48 10.43 0.96
N TYR A 78 -6.67 9.39 1.14
CA TYR A 78 -5.95 9.18 2.40
C TYR A 78 -4.83 10.21 2.58
N MET A 79 -4.15 10.56 1.51
CA MET A 79 -3.10 11.59 1.55
C MET A 79 -3.69 12.95 1.93
N GLN A 80 -4.85 13.30 1.40
CA GLN A 80 -5.54 14.54 1.74
C GLN A 80 -5.98 14.57 3.21
N LEU A 81 -6.50 13.45 3.72
CA LEU A 81 -6.91 13.35 5.12
C LEU A 81 -5.71 13.46 6.06
N ALA A 82 -4.58 12.89 5.70
CA ALA A 82 -3.39 12.91 6.52
C ALA A 82 -2.72 14.30 6.56
N SER A 83 -2.92 15.12 5.54
CA SER A 83 -2.28 16.45 5.43
C SER A 83 -3.03 17.56 6.16
N LYS A 84 -4.18 17.27 6.72
CA LYS A 84 -4.98 18.26 7.46
C LYS A 84 -4.54 18.43 8.90
#